data_7af6e9ef5b2ee5d51a247120803f374f
#
_entry.id   7af6e9ef5b2ee5d51a247120803f374f
#
_cell.length_a   1.000
_cell.length_b   1.000
_cell.length_c   1.000
_cell.angle_alpha   90.00
_cell.angle_beta   90.00
_cell.angle_gamma   90.00
#
_symmetry.space_group_name_H-M   'P 1'
#
loop_
_entity.id
_entity.type
_entity.pdbx_description
1 polymer ?
#
loop_
_entity_poly.entity_id
_entity_poly.type
_entity_poly.pdbx_seq_one_letter_code
_entity_poly.pdbx_strand_id
1 'polypeptide(L)'
;MKRVKLIVAYDGTNYCGWQIQPNGITIEQVLNEQLSRFFKEDIRVTGASRTDAGVHSLGNVCIFDTDTRMPAEKISYAINQSLPEDIVVVDSCEVDREFHPRF
;
A
#
# COMPACT_ATOMS: atom_id res chain seq x y z
N MET A 1 12.64 -10.32 8.71
CA MET A 1 11.55 -9.50 8.14
C MET A 1 10.23 -10.20 8.26
N LYS A 2 9.20 -9.45 8.56
CA LYS A 2 7.83 -9.96 8.52
C LYS A 2 7.12 -9.45 7.28
N ARG A 3 6.12 -10.18 6.82
CA ARG A 3 5.29 -9.78 5.69
C ARG A 3 3.96 -9.22 6.19
N VAL A 4 3.61 -8.05 5.70
CA VAL A 4 2.39 -7.36 6.09
C VAL A 4 1.47 -7.23 4.88
N LYS A 5 0.21 -7.60 5.08
CA LYS A 5 -0.85 -7.41 4.08
C LYS A 5 -1.59 -6.12 4.39
N LEU A 6 -1.80 -5.30 3.37
CA LEU A 6 -2.64 -4.11 3.45
C LEU A 6 -3.85 -4.28 2.54
N ILE A 7 -4.99 -3.77 3.00
CA ILE A 7 -6.15 -3.58 2.15
C ILE A 7 -6.30 -2.08 1.95
N VAL A 8 -6.23 -1.63 0.70
CA VAL A 8 -6.15 -0.21 0.35
C VAL A 8 -7.36 0.20 -0.46
N ALA A 9 -8.05 1.21 0.00
CA ALA A 9 -9.15 1.85 -0.73
C ALA A 9 -8.67 3.20 -1.25
N TYR A 10 -9.09 3.58 -2.46
CA TYR A 10 -8.66 4.85 -3.02
C TYR A 10 -9.64 5.39 -4.05
N ASP A 11 -9.68 6.72 -4.12
CA ASP A 11 -10.31 7.45 -5.20
C ASP A 11 -9.22 7.73 -6.25
N GLY A 12 -9.32 7.09 -7.39
CA GLY A 12 -8.29 7.13 -8.43
C GLY A 12 -8.26 8.38 -9.29
N THR A 13 -9.15 9.35 -9.03
CA THR A 13 -9.33 10.54 -9.88
C THR A 13 -8.02 11.27 -10.17
N ASN A 14 -7.17 11.43 -9.15
CA ASN A 14 -5.92 12.18 -9.25
C ASN A 14 -4.70 11.31 -9.54
N TYR A 15 -4.91 10.05 -9.90
CA TYR A 15 -3.82 9.09 -10.05
C TYR A 15 -3.81 8.43 -11.42
N CYS A 16 -2.61 8.09 -11.87
CA CYS A 16 -2.39 7.37 -13.13
C CYS A 16 -2.45 5.86 -12.91
N GLY A 17 -3.44 5.39 -12.13
CA GLY A 17 -3.64 3.99 -11.81
C GLY A 17 -2.84 3.52 -10.62
N TRP A 18 -2.82 2.20 -10.42
CA TRP A 18 -2.12 1.58 -9.30
C TRP A 18 -0.61 1.51 -9.53
N GLN A 19 -0.20 0.97 -10.68
CA GLN A 19 1.19 0.60 -10.94
C GLN A 19 2.06 1.79 -11.26
N ILE A 20 3.27 1.83 -10.67
CA ILE A 20 4.27 2.87 -10.95
C ILE A 20 4.56 2.94 -12.44
N GLN A 21 4.55 4.16 -12.98
CA GLN A 21 4.83 4.45 -14.37
C GLN A 21 5.41 5.85 -14.51
N PRO A 22 6.12 6.15 -15.61
CA PRO A 22 6.78 7.46 -15.76
C PRO A 22 5.84 8.63 -16.04
N ASN A 23 4.57 8.38 -16.37
CA ASN A 23 3.65 9.39 -16.87
C ASN A 23 2.91 10.17 -15.78
N GLY A 24 3.08 9.83 -14.50
CA GLY A 24 2.38 10.53 -13.44
C GLY A 24 2.41 9.80 -12.11
N ILE A 25 1.72 10.38 -11.14
CA ILE A 25 1.66 9.85 -9.78
C ILE A 25 0.68 8.67 -9.74
N THR A 26 1.08 7.60 -9.07
CA THR A 26 0.28 6.39 -8.92
C THR A 26 0.06 6.05 -7.46
N ILE A 27 -0.93 5.20 -7.19
CA ILE A 27 -1.23 4.75 -5.82
C ILE A 27 -0.03 4.00 -5.22
N GLU A 28 0.57 3.11 -5.99
CA GLU A 28 1.75 2.34 -5.56
C GLU A 28 2.91 3.25 -5.19
N GLN A 29 3.16 4.29 -5.99
CA GLN A 29 4.22 5.26 -5.71
C GLN A 29 3.99 5.97 -4.38
N VAL A 30 2.78 6.45 -4.13
CA VAL A 30 2.45 7.15 -2.88
C VAL A 30 2.63 6.23 -1.69
N LEU A 31 2.14 4.98 -1.78
CA LEU A 31 2.30 4.00 -0.71
C LEU A 31 3.78 3.72 -0.43
N ASN A 32 4.58 3.47 -1.47
CA ASN A 32 5.99 3.20 -1.31
C ASN A 32 6.72 4.36 -0.63
N GLU A 33 6.45 5.58 -1.06
CA GLU A 33 7.08 6.77 -0.48
C GLU A 33 6.70 6.97 0.97
N GLN A 34 5.42 6.86 1.31
CA GLN A 34 4.94 7.10 2.66
C GLN A 34 5.38 5.99 3.62
N LEU A 35 5.31 4.74 3.21
CA LEU A 35 5.76 3.62 4.03
C LEU A 35 7.27 3.68 4.25
N SER A 36 8.03 3.97 3.20
CA SER A 36 9.50 4.05 3.30
C SER A 36 9.92 5.18 4.23
N ARG A 37 9.24 6.32 4.16
CA ARG A 37 9.51 7.46 5.03
C ARG A 37 9.14 7.14 6.49
N PHE A 38 7.99 6.50 6.68
CA PHE A 38 7.49 6.21 8.02
C PHE A 38 8.39 5.21 8.76
N PHE A 39 8.79 4.13 8.09
CA PHE A 39 9.59 3.08 8.69
C PHE A 39 11.10 3.30 8.54
N LYS A 40 11.52 4.30 7.75
CA LYS A 40 12.92 4.56 7.42
C LYS A 40 13.58 3.33 6.80
N GLU A 41 12.85 2.66 5.92
CA GLU A 41 13.28 1.48 5.16
C GLU A 41 12.95 1.72 3.69
N ASP A 42 13.61 1.01 2.79
CA ASP A 42 13.23 1.00 1.38
C ASP A 42 12.11 -0.01 1.18
N ILE A 43 10.86 0.46 1.23
CA ILE A 43 9.68 -0.39 1.15
C ILE A 43 9.03 -0.28 -0.21
N ARG A 44 8.69 -1.44 -0.78
CA ARG A 44 7.98 -1.54 -2.05
C ARG A 44 6.83 -2.52 -1.91
N VAL A 45 5.62 -2.03 -2.16
CA VAL A 45 4.42 -2.86 -2.10
C VAL A 45 4.24 -3.64 -3.40
N THR A 46 3.64 -4.82 -3.29
CA THR A 46 3.22 -5.63 -4.43
C THR A 46 1.70 -5.80 -4.35
N GLY A 47 0.99 -5.31 -5.36
CA GLY A 47 -0.47 -5.32 -5.37
C GLY A 47 -1.07 -6.54 -6.04
N ALA A 48 -2.30 -6.88 -5.64
CA ALA A 48 -3.06 -7.99 -6.22
C ALA A 48 -3.56 -7.66 -7.62
N SER A 49 -4.04 -6.45 -7.83
CA SER A 49 -4.59 -6.03 -9.11
C SER A 49 -4.03 -4.67 -9.51
N ARG A 50 -3.99 -4.46 -10.82
CA ARG A 50 -3.55 -3.22 -11.42
C ARG A 50 -4.77 -2.49 -11.93
N THR A 51 -4.99 -1.27 -11.48
CA THR A 51 -6.09 -0.44 -11.98
C THR A 51 -5.54 0.61 -12.93
N ASP A 52 -6.38 1.01 -13.88
CA ASP A 52 -6.03 2.06 -14.84
C ASP A 52 -6.20 3.46 -14.24
N ALA A 53 -5.71 4.47 -14.96
CA ALA A 53 -5.83 5.86 -14.54
C ALA A 53 -7.29 6.22 -14.24
N GLY A 54 -7.51 6.90 -13.12
CA GLY A 54 -8.82 7.37 -12.70
C GLY A 54 -9.75 6.31 -12.10
N VAL A 55 -9.33 5.04 -12.06
CA VAL A 55 -10.16 3.96 -11.52
C VAL A 55 -10.07 3.95 -10.00
N HIS A 56 -11.22 3.77 -9.35
CA HIS A 56 -11.34 3.67 -7.90
C HIS A 56 -11.28 2.23 -7.44
N SER A 57 -10.94 2.02 -6.16
CA SER A 57 -11.03 0.71 -5.53
C SER A 57 -11.51 0.85 -4.10
N LEU A 58 -12.35 -0.10 -3.66
CA LEU A 58 -12.78 -0.19 -2.27
C LEU A 58 -11.88 -1.08 -1.43
N GLY A 59 -11.05 -1.90 -2.06
CA GLY A 59 -10.13 -2.76 -1.35
C GLY A 59 -9.18 -3.51 -2.27
N ASN A 60 -8.04 -2.90 -2.59
CA ASN A 60 -6.98 -3.58 -3.32
C ASN A 60 -5.98 -4.14 -2.29
N VAL A 61 -5.68 -5.42 -2.41
CA VAL A 61 -4.77 -6.11 -1.49
C VAL A 61 -3.34 -5.93 -1.96
N CYS A 62 -2.45 -5.53 -1.06
CA CYS A 62 -1.02 -5.51 -1.36
C CYS A 62 -0.22 -6.01 -0.16
N ILE A 63 1.04 -6.34 -0.40
CA ILE A 63 1.95 -6.81 0.63
C ILE A 63 3.24 -6.02 0.58
N PHE A 64 3.93 -5.97 1.71
CA PHE A 64 5.32 -5.51 1.79
C PHE A 64 6.02 -6.22 2.94
N ASP A 65 7.34 -6.24 2.88
CA ASP A 65 8.18 -6.82 3.94
C ASP A 65 8.84 -5.69 4.72
N THR A 66 8.94 -5.87 6.04
CA THR A 66 9.50 -4.84 6.92
C THR A 66 10.15 -5.48 8.14
N ASP A 67 11.15 -4.78 8.68
CA ASP A 67 11.80 -5.14 9.94
C ASP A 67 11.19 -4.44 11.15
N THR A 68 10.12 -3.67 10.96
CA THR A 68 9.52 -2.91 12.06
C THR A 68 9.05 -3.81 13.19
N ARG A 69 9.18 -3.31 14.42
CA ARG A 69 8.64 -3.98 15.61
C ARG A 69 7.19 -3.61 15.88
N MET A 70 6.65 -2.65 15.13
CA MET A 70 5.25 -2.26 15.29
C MET A 70 4.34 -3.45 14.96
N PRO A 71 3.33 -3.75 15.80
CA PRO A 71 2.34 -4.77 15.43
C PRO A 71 1.67 -4.43 14.11
N ALA A 72 1.53 -5.44 13.24
CA ALA A 72 1.05 -5.23 11.88
C ALA A 72 -0.34 -4.59 11.84
N GLU A 73 -1.22 -4.97 12.76
CA GLU A 73 -2.58 -4.43 12.83
C GLU A 73 -2.64 -2.95 13.22
N LYS A 74 -1.55 -2.38 13.71
CA LYS A 74 -1.47 -0.95 14.03
C LYS A 74 -0.94 -0.11 12.87
N ILE A 75 -0.40 -0.74 11.84
CA ILE A 75 0.21 -0.04 10.71
C ILE A 75 -0.82 0.78 9.94
N SER A 76 -2.00 0.21 9.70
CA SER A 76 -3.07 0.93 8.99
C SER A 76 -3.40 2.26 9.65
N TYR A 77 -3.60 2.23 10.96
CA TYR A 77 -3.91 3.44 11.71
C TYR A 77 -2.76 4.46 11.63
N ALA A 78 -1.53 4.00 11.79
CA ALA A 78 -0.38 4.87 11.81
C ALA A 78 -0.12 5.52 10.43
N ILE A 79 -0.17 4.73 9.35
CA ILE A 79 0.16 5.25 8.02
C ILE A 79 -0.93 6.17 7.47
N ASN A 80 -2.20 5.95 7.85
CA ASN A 80 -3.30 6.80 7.41
C ASN A 80 -3.14 8.26 7.85
N GLN A 81 -2.37 8.51 8.89
CA GLN A 81 -2.12 9.88 9.36
C GLN A 81 -1.26 10.67 8.39
N SER A 82 -0.46 10.02 7.57
CA SER A 82 0.42 10.69 6.60
C SER A 82 -0.03 10.50 5.15
N LEU A 83 -1.00 9.63 4.87
CA LEU A 83 -1.53 9.45 3.53
C LEU A 83 -2.45 10.61 3.14
N PRO A 84 -2.52 10.95 1.83
CA PRO A 84 -3.51 11.91 1.35
C PRO A 84 -4.93 11.39 1.55
N GLU A 85 -5.92 12.29 1.54
CA GLU A 85 -7.32 11.95 1.85
C GLU A 85 -7.93 10.93 0.91
N ASP A 86 -7.43 10.84 -0.32
CA ASP A 86 -7.98 9.95 -1.33
C ASP A 86 -7.37 8.55 -1.34
N ILE A 87 -6.50 8.24 -0.37
CA ILE A 87 -5.92 6.90 -0.18
C ILE A 87 -6.06 6.53 1.29
N VAL A 88 -6.70 5.38 1.56
CA VAL A 88 -6.90 4.89 2.92
C VAL A 88 -6.49 3.42 3.01
N VAL A 89 -5.67 3.09 3.99
CA VAL A 89 -5.39 1.70 4.33
C VAL A 89 -6.49 1.24 5.29
N VAL A 90 -7.38 0.41 4.79
CA VAL A 90 -8.57 -0.04 5.52
C VAL A 90 -8.21 -1.05 6.60
N ASP A 91 -7.22 -1.90 6.32
CA ASP A 91 -6.80 -2.94 7.24
C ASP A 91 -5.34 -3.32 7.00
N SER A 92 -4.70 -3.81 8.05
CA SER A 92 -3.33 -4.30 7.96
C SER A 92 -3.16 -5.49 8.92
N CYS A 93 -2.46 -6.52 8.47
CA CYS A 93 -2.17 -7.68 9.31
C CYS A 93 -0.89 -8.35 8.84
N GLU A 94 -0.26 -9.08 9.76
CA GLU A 94 0.87 -9.92 9.41
C GLU A 94 0.36 -11.18 8.73
N VAL A 95 1.05 -11.61 7.66
CA VAL A 95 0.72 -12.82 6.92
C VAL A 95 1.97 -13.69 6.80
N ASP A 96 1.77 -14.94 6.38
CA ASP A 96 2.86 -15.84 6.09
C ASP A 96 3.77 -15.25 5.03
N ARG A 97 5.07 -15.48 5.16
CA ARG A 97 6.07 -14.93 4.22
C ARG A 97 5.91 -15.48 2.80
N GLU A 98 5.19 -16.57 2.64
CA GLU A 98 4.87 -17.13 1.33
C GLU A 98 3.59 -16.57 0.74
N PHE A 99 2.83 -15.79 1.50
CA PHE A 99 1.61 -15.17 1.00
C PHE A 99 1.92 -14.22 -0.16
N HIS A 100 1.15 -14.36 -1.25
CA HIS A 100 1.22 -13.46 -2.39
C HIS A 100 -0.18 -13.05 -2.78
N PRO A 101 -0.46 -11.74 -2.99
CA PRO A 101 -1.84 -11.27 -3.20
C PRO A 101 -2.47 -11.76 -4.50
N ARG A 102 -1.66 -12.24 -5.44
CA ARG A 102 -2.16 -12.74 -6.74
C ARG A 102 -2.43 -14.24 -6.78
N PHE A 103 -2.20 -14.94 -5.68
CA PHE A 103 -2.39 -16.39 -5.61
C PHE A 103 -3.35 -16.78 -4.50
#